data_8c4cf5212256f73e2c8f3e72d4489aef
#
_entry.id   8c4cf5212256f73e2c8f3e72d4489aef
#
_cell.length_a   1.000
_cell.length_b   1.000
_cell.length_c   1.000
_cell.angle_alpha   90.00
_cell.angle_beta   90.00
_cell.angle_gamma   90.00
#
_symmetry.space_group_name_H-M   'P 1'
#
loop_
_entity.id
_entity.type
_entity.pdbx_description
1 polymer ?
#
loop_
_entity_poly.entity_id
_entity_poly.type
_entity_poly.pdbx_seq_one_letter_code
_entity_poly.pdbx_strand_id
1 'polypeptide(L)'
;LRAARGVGREDVTEPARVRSRFESESGQRFDPDMESRTDAFDRTAGEFQMRHDTLRRLLDFADDLSVGEERESPSLDEGRILMAASPADPDPRQALLDPVGEEAFDGLAEERVAALLADQESALAEAENAAERRLENLRAVLRLTGMRVDEAMQEGPLENEDGGTGGPLISLDQAPLFSDALNLEDPFNARVARIANRLVESEQVEALLNATPLGLPIDGPFRETSRYGARIDPFTRRLAMHAGKDFAAFRNAPIVAPAPGRVVYAGWRAGYGRTVEVDHGYGFRTRYGHLHSIDVRRGDDVELGQRLGGMGSTGRSTGTHLHYEIWFRGEHIDPEDYIRAGRYVH
;
A
#
# COMPACT_ATOMS: atom_id res chain seq x y z
N LEU A 1 -60.45 29.47 5.86
CA LEU A 1 -61.28 28.43 5.19
C LEU A 1 -60.41 27.30 4.66
N ARG A 2 -60.72 26.07 5.11
CA ARG A 2 -60.32 24.74 4.60
C ARG A 2 -58.82 24.40 4.71
N ALA A 3 -58.45 23.45 5.38
CA ALA A 3 -58.80 22.12 5.85
C ALA A 3 -57.47 21.31 5.86
N ALA A 4 -56.99 21.04 7.05
CA ALA A 4 -56.01 20.03 7.30
C ALA A 4 -56.64 18.66 6.99
N ARG A 5 -56.02 17.87 6.13
CA ARG A 5 -56.26 16.43 6.02
C ARG A 5 -55.05 15.68 6.54
N GLY A 6 -55.33 14.94 7.55
CA GLY A 6 -54.51 14.02 8.30
C GLY A 6 -53.78 13.03 7.39
N VAL A 7 -52.52 12.85 7.70
CA VAL A 7 -51.74 11.68 7.35
C VAL A 7 -52.12 10.58 8.34
N GLY A 8 -52.71 9.54 7.79
CA GLY A 8 -53.21 8.39 8.51
C GLY A 8 -52.07 7.68 9.26
N ARG A 9 -52.38 7.27 10.48
CA ARG A 9 -51.70 6.17 11.18
C ARG A 9 -51.86 4.91 10.32
N GLU A 10 -50.83 4.52 9.64
CA GLU A 10 -50.72 3.17 9.09
C GLU A 10 -50.39 2.22 10.27
N ASP A 11 -51.26 1.60 10.61
CA ASP A 11 -51.80 0.28 10.90
C ASP A 11 -50.73 -0.73 11.39
N VAL A 12 -50.62 -0.76 12.74
CA VAL A 12 -49.91 -1.80 13.53
C VAL A 12 -50.68 -3.16 13.47
N THR A 13 -51.56 -3.38 12.52
CA THR A 13 -52.46 -4.55 12.46
C THR A 13 -52.12 -5.58 11.37
N GLU A 14 -51.09 -5.37 10.55
CA GLU A 14 -50.74 -6.34 9.48
C GLU A 14 -50.19 -7.66 10.02
N PRO A 15 -49.33 -7.71 11.04
CA PRO A 15 -48.91 -8.96 11.63
C PRO A 15 -50.01 -9.79 12.25
N ALA A 16 -50.99 -9.12 12.87
CA ALA A 16 -52.14 -9.79 13.49
C ALA A 16 -53.09 -10.40 12.44
N ARG A 17 -53.24 -9.76 11.26
CA ARG A 17 -54.03 -10.31 10.16
C ARG A 17 -53.39 -11.47 9.45
N VAL A 18 -52.06 -11.44 9.26
CA VAL A 18 -51.27 -12.56 8.72
C VAL A 18 -51.38 -13.76 9.66
N ARG A 19 -51.25 -13.52 10.97
CA ARG A 19 -51.36 -14.52 12.03
C ARG A 19 -52.73 -15.21 12.02
N SER A 20 -53.83 -14.44 12.04
CA SER A 20 -55.21 -15.00 12.02
C SER A 20 -55.53 -15.77 10.73
N ARG A 21 -54.96 -15.36 9.58
CA ARG A 21 -55.11 -16.02 8.32
C ARG A 21 -54.36 -17.35 8.27
N PHE A 22 -53.15 -17.41 8.79
CA PHE A 22 -52.34 -18.64 8.89
C PHE A 22 -53.02 -19.68 9.80
N GLU A 23 -53.49 -19.27 10.98
CA GLU A 23 -54.21 -20.13 11.93
C GLU A 23 -55.51 -20.67 11.34
N SER A 24 -56.20 -19.89 10.48
CA SER A 24 -57.44 -20.36 9.85
C SER A 24 -57.21 -21.25 8.64
N GLU A 25 -56.11 -21.10 7.92
CA GLU A 25 -55.79 -21.88 6.69
C GLU A 25 -55.01 -23.15 7.01
N SER A 26 -54.15 -23.18 8.06
CA SER A 26 -53.28 -24.36 8.35
C SER A 26 -53.81 -25.28 9.46
N GLY A 27 -54.74 -24.82 10.29
CA GLY A 27 -55.26 -25.55 11.42
C GLY A 27 -54.22 -25.81 12.54
N GLN A 28 -53.01 -25.22 12.41
CA GLN A 28 -51.93 -25.33 13.39
C GLN A 28 -51.97 -24.12 14.34
N ARG A 29 -51.79 -24.37 15.62
CA ARG A 29 -51.60 -23.30 16.61
C ARG A 29 -50.27 -22.59 16.32
N PHE A 30 -50.33 -21.29 16.23
CA PHE A 30 -49.14 -20.47 16.10
C PHE A 30 -48.26 -20.60 17.36
N ASP A 31 -47.03 -21.04 17.16
CA ASP A 31 -46.07 -21.25 18.23
C ASP A 31 -45.20 -19.95 18.35
N PRO A 32 -45.35 -19.18 19.48
CA PRO A 32 -44.57 -17.97 19.68
C PRO A 32 -43.08 -18.23 19.85
N ASP A 33 -42.66 -19.42 20.20
CA ASP A 33 -41.25 -19.79 20.32
C ASP A 33 -40.61 -19.93 18.91
N MET A 34 -41.36 -20.42 17.91
CA MET A 34 -40.92 -20.50 16.51
C MET A 34 -40.71 -19.09 15.91
N GLU A 35 -41.62 -18.14 16.16
CA GLU A 35 -41.48 -16.76 15.69
C GLU A 35 -40.22 -16.09 16.28
N SER A 36 -39.98 -16.26 17.57
CA SER A 36 -38.79 -15.72 18.25
C SER A 36 -37.49 -16.29 17.70
N ARG A 37 -37.48 -17.58 17.32
CA ARG A 37 -36.33 -18.27 16.74
C ARG A 37 -36.07 -17.84 15.31
N THR A 38 -37.13 -17.69 14.50
CA THR A 38 -37.02 -17.17 13.14
C THR A 38 -36.49 -15.74 13.14
N ASP A 39 -36.98 -14.88 14.04
CA ASP A 39 -36.51 -13.51 14.17
C ASP A 39 -35.02 -13.43 14.64
N ALA A 40 -34.60 -14.38 15.48
CA ALA A 40 -33.21 -14.48 15.89
C ALA A 40 -32.31 -14.91 14.73
N PHE A 41 -32.73 -15.91 13.97
CA PHE A 41 -32.03 -16.39 12.78
C PHE A 41 -31.91 -15.30 11.70
N ASP A 42 -33.00 -14.60 11.38
CA ASP A 42 -33.00 -13.51 10.41
C ASP A 42 -32.07 -12.37 10.80
N ARG A 43 -32.00 -12.03 12.07
CA ARG A 43 -31.03 -11.05 12.61
C ARG A 43 -29.59 -11.52 12.38
N THR A 44 -29.27 -12.74 12.75
CA THR A 44 -27.91 -13.30 12.63
C THR A 44 -27.50 -13.47 11.14
N ALA A 45 -28.43 -13.91 10.30
CA ALA A 45 -28.21 -13.98 8.85
C ALA A 45 -27.98 -12.58 8.22
N GLY A 46 -28.72 -11.57 8.68
CA GLY A 46 -28.52 -10.18 8.27
C GLY A 46 -27.18 -9.63 8.71
N GLU A 47 -26.75 -9.91 9.94
CA GLU A 47 -25.43 -9.54 10.44
C GLU A 47 -24.30 -10.19 9.61
N PHE A 48 -24.42 -11.50 9.34
CA PHE A 48 -23.48 -12.21 8.47
C PHE A 48 -23.37 -11.57 7.09
N GLN A 49 -24.50 -11.24 6.47
CA GLN A 49 -24.52 -10.62 5.15
C GLN A 49 -23.84 -9.23 5.16
N MET A 50 -24.12 -8.41 6.17
CA MET A 50 -23.45 -7.10 6.31
C MET A 50 -21.94 -7.23 6.47
N ARG A 51 -21.47 -8.17 7.29
CA ARG A 51 -20.04 -8.44 7.49
C ARG A 51 -19.39 -8.95 6.21
N HIS A 52 -20.06 -9.85 5.48
CA HIS A 52 -19.58 -10.36 4.20
C HIS A 52 -19.44 -9.24 3.16
N ASP A 53 -20.43 -8.37 3.01
CA ASP A 53 -20.39 -7.24 2.09
C ASP A 53 -19.29 -6.24 2.47
N THR A 54 -19.04 -6.05 3.76
CA THR A 54 -17.96 -5.19 4.25
C THR A 54 -16.58 -5.77 3.93
N LEU A 55 -16.39 -7.08 4.12
CA LEU A 55 -15.14 -7.77 3.75
C LEU A 55 -14.90 -7.71 2.23
N ARG A 56 -15.94 -7.90 1.42
CA ARG A 56 -15.83 -7.78 -0.03
C ARG A 56 -15.36 -6.38 -0.45
N ARG A 57 -15.92 -5.32 0.12
CA ARG A 57 -15.47 -3.95 -0.13
C ARG A 57 -14.02 -3.70 0.30
N LEU A 58 -13.58 -4.31 1.39
CA LEU A 58 -12.17 -4.22 1.81
C LEU A 58 -11.24 -4.89 0.81
N LEU A 59 -11.64 -6.05 0.27
CA LEU A 59 -10.86 -6.76 -0.76
C LEU A 59 -10.81 -5.97 -2.07
N ASP A 60 -11.97 -5.47 -2.54
CA ASP A 60 -12.03 -4.62 -3.73
C ASP A 60 -11.12 -3.39 -3.56
N PHE A 61 -11.13 -2.78 -2.38
CA PHE A 61 -10.24 -1.65 -2.05
C PHE A 61 -8.75 -2.04 -2.04
N ALA A 62 -8.40 -3.21 -1.49
CA ALA A 62 -7.03 -3.71 -1.51
C ALA A 62 -6.55 -4.01 -2.95
N ASP A 63 -7.43 -4.55 -3.79
CA ASP A 63 -7.15 -4.80 -5.21
C ASP A 63 -6.97 -3.48 -5.98
N ASP A 64 -7.82 -2.47 -5.74
CA ASP A 64 -7.69 -1.14 -6.35
C ASP A 64 -6.35 -0.46 -6.00
N LEU A 65 -5.86 -0.64 -4.78
CA LEU A 65 -4.53 -0.14 -4.37
C LEU A 65 -3.39 -0.88 -5.09
N SER A 66 -3.57 -2.15 -5.47
CA SER A 66 -2.54 -2.97 -6.11
C SER A 66 -2.46 -2.82 -7.64
N VAL A 67 -3.48 -2.27 -8.29
CA VAL A 67 -3.59 -2.14 -9.77
C VAL A 67 -2.57 -1.15 -10.38
N GLY A 68 -1.83 -0.38 -9.56
CA GLY A 68 -0.73 0.47 -10.04
C GLY A 68 0.56 -0.26 -10.41
N GLU A 69 0.70 -1.54 -10.13
CA GLU A 69 1.91 -2.32 -10.34
C GLU A 69 1.67 -3.58 -11.17
N GLU A 70 1.85 -3.50 -12.50
CA GLU A 70 2.22 -4.66 -13.32
C GLU A 70 3.65 -5.10 -12.97
N ARG A 71 3.85 -5.62 -11.78
CA ARG A 71 5.02 -6.42 -11.42
C ARG A 71 4.52 -7.80 -11.03
N GLU A 72 5.14 -8.84 -11.61
CA GLU A 72 5.06 -10.21 -11.12
C GLU A 72 5.43 -10.22 -9.63
N SER A 73 4.46 -9.91 -8.78
CA SER A 73 4.56 -10.15 -7.36
C SER A 73 4.67 -11.66 -7.17
N PRO A 74 5.58 -12.14 -6.30
CA PRO A 74 5.52 -13.53 -5.87
C PRO A 74 4.11 -13.77 -5.37
N SER A 75 3.42 -14.70 -6.01
CA SER A 75 2.02 -15.05 -5.87
C SER A 75 1.53 -14.84 -4.43
N LEU A 76 0.71 -13.83 -4.22
CA LEU A 76 -0.12 -13.69 -3.04
C LEU A 76 -1.18 -14.81 -3.06
N ASP A 77 -0.74 -16.03 -2.79
CA ASP A 77 -1.61 -17.17 -2.50
C ASP A 77 -2.43 -16.92 -1.22
N GLU A 78 -2.04 -15.90 -0.44
CA GLU A 78 -2.71 -15.48 0.80
C GLU A 78 -4.01 -14.69 0.54
N GLY A 79 -4.13 -13.93 -0.56
CA GLY A 79 -5.39 -13.28 -0.96
C GLY A 79 -6.44 -14.30 -1.43
N ARG A 80 -6.02 -15.49 -1.88
CA ARG A 80 -6.92 -16.55 -2.30
C ARG A 80 -7.63 -17.26 -1.15
N ILE A 81 -7.11 -17.19 0.06
CA ILE A 81 -7.76 -17.78 1.24
C ILE A 81 -9.03 -16.99 1.62
N LEU A 82 -9.03 -15.66 1.41
CA LEU A 82 -10.23 -14.83 1.57
C LEU A 82 -11.22 -14.97 0.40
N MET A 83 -10.76 -15.46 -0.78
CA MET A 83 -11.55 -15.67 -1.99
C MET A 83 -12.05 -17.12 -2.16
N ALA A 84 -11.96 -17.95 -1.13
CA ALA A 84 -12.51 -19.30 -1.18
C ALA A 84 -14.05 -19.36 -1.22
N ALA A 85 -14.74 -18.22 -1.12
CA ALA A 85 -16.11 -18.08 -1.58
C ALA A 85 -16.10 -17.78 -3.09
N SER A 86 -16.00 -18.83 -3.91
CA SER A 86 -16.12 -18.73 -5.37
C SER A 86 -17.47 -18.09 -5.75
N PRO A 87 -17.55 -17.21 -6.79
CA PRO A 87 -18.83 -16.67 -7.26
C PRO A 87 -19.81 -17.74 -7.77
N ALA A 88 -19.44 -19.01 -7.72
CA ALA A 88 -20.26 -20.16 -8.03
C ALA A 88 -20.80 -20.88 -6.77
N ASP A 89 -20.46 -20.44 -5.56
CA ASP A 89 -21.06 -21.01 -4.36
C ASP A 89 -22.51 -20.53 -4.27
N PRO A 90 -23.46 -21.46 -4.09
CA PRO A 90 -24.87 -21.11 -3.93
C PRO A 90 -25.01 -20.17 -2.73
N ASP A 91 -25.88 -19.16 -2.88
CA ASP A 91 -26.29 -18.27 -1.80
C ASP A 91 -26.33 -19.07 -0.47
N PRO A 92 -25.57 -18.67 0.57
CA PRO A 92 -25.58 -19.37 1.86
C PRO A 92 -27.00 -19.63 2.39
N ARG A 93 -27.99 -18.78 1.99
CA ARG A 93 -29.41 -18.98 2.25
C ARG A 93 -29.97 -20.21 1.52
N GLN A 94 -29.49 -20.54 0.31
CA GLN A 94 -29.94 -21.73 -0.41
C GLN A 94 -29.33 -23.02 0.16
N ALA A 95 -28.08 -22.98 0.63
CA ALA A 95 -27.46 -24.11 1.31
C ALA A 95 -28.11 -24.39 2.68
N LEU A 96 -28.74 -23.40 3.31
CA LEU A 96 -29.53 -23.52 4.54
C LEU A 96 -30.96 -24.05 4.28
N LEU A 97 -31.44 -24.02 3.02
CA LEU A 97 -32.80 -24.40 2.63
C LEU A 97 -32.89 -25.79 2.04
N ASP A 98 -31.77 -26.52 1.91
CA ASP A 98 -31.81 -27.94 1.52
C ASP A 98 -32.60 -28.77 2.54
N PRO A 99 -33.56 -29.61 2.12
CA PRO A 99 -34.52 -30.24 3.02
C PRO A 99 -33.85 -31.29 3.91
N VAL A 100 -33.41 -30.89 5.07
CA VAL A 100 -33.09 -31.76 6.21
C VAL A 100 -34.32 -31.74 7.11
N GLY A 101 -34.81 -32.92 7.50
CA GLY A 101 -36.09 -33.08 8.23
C GLY A 101 -36.31 -32.10 9.38
N GLU A 102 -37.52 -31.63 9.55
CA GLU A 102 -37.96 -30.48 10.37
C GLU A 102 -37.44 -30.45 11.82
N GLU A 103 -37.12 -31.60 12.43
CA GLU A 103 -36.60 -31.65 13.82
C GLU A 103 -35.07 -31.49 13.95
N ALA A 104 -34.31 -31.69 12.86
CA ALA A 104 -32.86 -31.52 12.85
C ALA A 104 -32.44 -30.09 12.38
N PHE A 105 -33.41 -29.28 11.92
CA PHE A 105 -33.14 -28.04 11.20
C PHE A 105 -32.66 -26.89 12.11
N ASP A 106 -33.19 -26.79 13.30
CA ASP A 106 -32.99 -25.63 14.18
C ASP A 106 -31.56 -25.52 14.77
N GLY A 107 -31.03 -26.64 15.30
CA GLY A 107 -29.69 -26.64 15.90
C GLY A 107 -28.56 -26.58 14.87
N LEU A 108 -28.74 -27.23 13.70
CA LEU A 108 -27.74 -27.25 12.63
C LEU A 108 -27.62 -25.93 11.91
N ALA A 109 -28.68 -25.12 11.79
CA ALA A 109 -28.65 -23.82 11.16
C ALA A 109 -27.90 -22.80 12.03
N GLU A 110 -28.16 -22.79 13.33
CA GLU A 110 -27.46 -21.93 14.31
C GLU A 110 -25.98 -22.29 14.41
N GLU A 111 -25.61 -23.57 14.44
CA GLU A 111 -24.21 -24.02 14.42
C GLU A 111 -23.48 -23.61 13.14
N ARG A 112 -24.13 -23.73 11.98
CA ARG A 112 -23.53 -23.31 10.69
C ARG A 112 -23.31 -21.81 10.61
N VAL A 113 -24.25 -21.01 11.04
CA VAL A 113 -24.10 -19.55 11.08
C VAL A 113 -22.99 -19.15 12.08
N ALA A 114 -22.94 -19.78 13.24
CA ALA A 114 -21.88 -19.54 14.22
C ALA A 114 -20.49 -19.93 13.65
N ALA A 115 -20.38 -21.03 12.93
CA ALA A 115 -19.15 -21.43 12.25
C ALA A 115 -18.73 -20.42 11.18
N LEU A 116 -19.65 -19.93 10.34
CA LEU A 116 -19.37 -18.93 9.32
C LEU A 116 -18.95 -17.58 9.92
N LEU A 117 -19.54 -17.17 11.04
CA LEU A 117 -19.11 -15.98 11.77
C LEU A 117 -17.70 -16.15 12.36
N ALA A 118 -17.40 -17.35 12.88
CA ALA A 118 -16.06 -17.68 13.38
C ALA A 118 -15.01 -17.67 12.26
N ASP A 119 -15.35 -18.18 11.07
CA ASP A 119 -14.47 -18.15 9.89
C ASP A 119 -14.22 -16.70 9.42
N GLN A 120 -15.25 -15.83 9.43
CA GLN A 120 -15.07 -14.41 9.12
C GLN A 120 -14.16 -13.69 10.14
N GLU A 121 -14.30 -14.00 11.42
CA GLU A 121 -13.42 -13.44 12.47
C GLU A 121 -11.97 -13.92 12.31
N SER A 122 -11.77 -15.18 11.93
CA SER A 122 -10.44 -15.74 11.65
C SER A 122 -9.81 -15.06 10.45
N ALA A 123 -10.54 -14.94 9.34
CA ALA A 123 -10.08 -14.28 8.13
C ALA A 123 -9.72 -12.80 8.38
N LEU A 124 -10.55 -12.11 9.17
CA LEU A 124 -10.28 -10.72 9.56
C LEU A 124 -8.99 -10.60 10.39
N ALA A 125 -8.77 -11.54 11.33
CA ALA A 125 -7.55 -11.56 12.15
C ALA A 125 -6.29 -11.87 11.29
N GLU A 126 -6.40 -12.74 10.30
CA GLU A 126 -5.32 -13.03 9.36
C GLU A 126 -4.98 -11.82 8.50
N ALA A 127 -5.99 -11.12 7.97
CA ALA A 127 -5.81 -9.90 7.19
C ALA A 127 -5.16 -8.77 8.02
N GLU A 128 -5.60 -8.59 9.27
CA GLU A 128 -5.02 -7.61 10.21
C GLU A 128 -3.53 -7.90 10.45
N ASN A 129 -3.19 -9.17 10.74
CA ASN A 129 -1.81 -9.59 10.94
C ASN A 129 -0.96 -9.48 9.67
N ALA A 130 -1.52 -9.77 8.50
CA ALA A 130 -0.81 -9.65 7.22
C ALA A 130 -0.50 -8.18 6.89
N ALA A 131 -1.47 -7.28 7.04
CA ALA A 131 -1.28 -5.84 6.83
C ALA A 131 -0.22 -5.26 7.78
N GLU A 132 -0.24 -5.63 9.06
CA GLU A 132 0.74 -5.18 10.05
C GLU A 132 2.15 -5.69 9.72
N ARG A 133 2.29 -6.98 9.36
CA ARG A 133 3.59 -7.54 8.96
C ARG A 133 4.15 -6.87 7.70
N ARG A 134 3.30 -6.62 6.67
CA ARG A 134 3.72 -5.91 5.45
C ARG A 134 4.32 -4.54 5.78
N LEU A 135 3.57 -3.74 6.54
CA LEU A 135 4.00 -2.39 6.95
C LEU A 135 5.30 -2.43 7.75
N GLU A 136 5.42 -3.36 8.71
CA GLU A 136 6.62 -3.49 9.53
C GLU A 136 7.85 -3.91 8.71
N ASN A 137 7.69 -4.81 7.73
CA ASN A 137 8.76 -5.21 6.82
C ASN A 137 9.26 -4.03 5.97
N LEU A 138 8.35 -3.25 5.38
CA LEU A 138 8.70 -2.05 4.60
C LEU A 138 9.46 -1.03 5.46
N ARG A 139 8.96 -0.75 6.67
CA ARG A 139 9.61 0.15 7.62
C ARG A 139 10.96 -0.37 8.10
N ALA A 140 11.12 -1.69 8.25
CA ALA A 140 12.38 -2.29 8.67
C ALA A 140 13.50 -2.03 7.66
N VAL A 141 13.22 -2.13 6.34
CA VAL A 141 14.19 -1.79 5.29
C VAL A 141 14.58 -0.32 5.36
N LEU A 142 13.61 0.58 5.47
CA LEU A 142 13.88 2.02 5.57
C LEU A 142 14.70 2.38 6.82
N ARG A 143 14.47 1.71 7.95
CA ARG A 143 15.28 1.89 9.17
C ARG A 143 16.76 1.55 8.97
N LEU A 144 17.12 0.62 8.05
CA LEU A 144 18.52 0.29 7.76
C LEU A 144 19.30 1.46 7.15
N THR A 145 18.62 2.41 6.51
CA THR A 145 19.22 3.64 5.98
C THR A 145 19.52 4.69 7.06
N GLY A 146 19.00 4.52 8.28
CA GLY A 146 19.04 5.52 9.34
C GLY A 146 18.08 6.70 9.12
N MET A 147 17.24 6.64 8.09
CA MET A 147 16.28 7.68 7.75
C MET A 147 15.11 7.73 8.75
N ARG A 148 14.59 8.93 8.96
CA ARG A 148 13.34 9.14 9.68
C ARG A 148 12.19 9.16 8.67
N VAL A 149 11.45 8.05 8.63
CA VAL A 149 10.35 7.82 7.67
C VAL A 149 9.33 8.96 7.71
N ASP A 150 8.94 9.42 8.91
CA ASP A 150 7.96 10.48 9.08
C ASP A 150 8.39 11.81 8.45
N GLU A 151 9.70 12.11 8.46
CA GLU A 151 10.23 13.32 7.82
C GLU A 151 10.21 13.21 6.30
N ALA A 152 10.52 12.05 5.75
CA ALA A 152 10.46 11.82 4.30
C ALA A 152 9.03 11.86 3.78
N MET A 153 8.08 11.30 4.52
CA MET A 153 6.65 11.33 4.16
C MET A 153 6.08 12.75 4.08
N GLN A 154 6.63 13.71 4.83
CA GLN A 154 6.20 15.12 4.78
C GLN A 154 6.58 15.83 3.47
N GLU A 155 7.66 15.40 2.80
CA GLU A 155 8.09 15.99 1.52
C GLU A 155 7.22 15.55 0.34
N GLY A 156 6.61 14.36 0.43
CA GLY A 156 5.75 13.81 -0.61
C GLY A 156 6.47 13.33 -1.87
N PRO A 157 5.73 12.70 -2.79
CA PRO A 157 6.25 12.24 -4.08
C PRO A 157 6.60 13.41 -5.01
N LEU A 158 7.27 13.11 -6.14
CA LEU A 158 7.48 14.08 -7.21
C LEU A 158 6.14 14.62 -7.72
N GLU A 159 6.00 15.94 -7.77
CA GLU A 159 4.87 16.56 -8.46
C GLU A 159 5.02 16.38 -9.98
N ASN A 160 4.04 15.78 -10.62
CA ASN A 160 3.98 15.74 -12.07
C ASN A 160 3.52 17.11 -12.60
N GLU A 161 4.19 17.63 -13.63
CA GLU A 161 3.85 18.93 -14.25
C GLU A 161 2.39 18.96 -14.78
N ASP A 162 1.80 17.80 -15.05
CA ASP A 162 0.40 17.63 -15.49
C ASP A 162 -0.62 17.64 -14.33
N GLY A 163 -0.22 17.92 -13.09
CA GLY A 163 -1.10 18.03 -11.94
C GLY A 163 -1.76 16.71 -11.51
N GLY A 164 -1.29 15.58 -12.02
CA GLY A 164 -1.75 14.24 -11.68
C GLY A 164 -1.05 13.65 -10.46
N THR A 165 -0.87 14.39 -9.38
CA THR A 165 -0.67 13.77 -8.08
C THR A 165 -1.98 13.08 -7.73
N GLY A 166 -1.92 11.82 -7.38
CA GLY A 166 -3.04 11.15 -6.74
C GLY A 166 -3.59 12.10 -5.66
N GLY A 167 -4.92 12.29 -5.63
CA GLY A 167 -5.55 13.30 -4.80
C GLY A 167 -5.06 13.29 -3.35
N PRO A 168 -5.35 14.33 -2.57
CA PRO A 168 -4.92 14.40 -1.18
C PRO A 168 -5.33 13.09 -0.48
N LEU A 169 -4.39 12.49 0.24
CA LEU A 169 -4.66 11.31 1.06
C LEU A 169 -5.83 11.62 1.99
N ILE A 170 -6.99 11.08 1.65
CA ILE A 170 -8.18 11.21 2.47
C ILE A 170 -8.04 10.16 3.55
N SER A 171 -7.96 10.58 4.80
CA SER A 171 -8.04 9.67 5.93
C SER A 171 -9.32 8.82 5.80
N LEU A 172 -9.27 7.54 6.11
CA LEU A 172 -10.41 6.62 5.89
C LEU A 172 -11.66 7.00 6.68
N ASP A 173 -11.52 7.74 7.78
CA ASP A 173 -12.63 8.40 8.47
C ASP A 173 -13.30 9.49 7.62
N GLN A 174 -12.62 9.99 6.57
CA GLN A 174 -13.11 10.97 5.60
C GLN A 174 -13.33 10.35 4.20
N ALA A 175 -12.94 9.08 3.99
CA ALA A 175 -13.16 8.39 2.72
C ALA A 175 -14.64 8.07 2.55
N PRO A 176 -15.31 8.52 1.46
CA PRO A 176 -16.75 8.28 1.24
C PRO A 176 -17.14 6.80 1.25
N LEU A 177 -16.18 5.91 0.95
CA LEU A 177 -16.39 4.45 0.95
C LEU A 177 -16.63 3.87 2.35
N PHE A 178 -16.15 4.56 3.42
CA PHE A 178 -16.19 4.02 4.77
C PHE A 178 -16.88 4.95 5.79
N SER A 179 -16.95 6.27 5.54
CA SER A 179 -17.48 7.23 6.53
C SER A 179 -18.99 7.14 6.73
N ASP A 180 -19.77 6.91 5.65
CA ASP A 180 -21.22 6.89 5.71
C ASP A 180 -21.84 5.48 5.78
N ALA A 181 -21.03 4.43 5.50
CA ALA A 181 -21.50 3.05 5.38
C ALA A 181 -21.10 2.15 6.55
N LEU A 182 -20.08 2.53 7.33
CA LEU A 182 -19.59 1.72 8.45
C LEU A 182 -19.98 2.35 9.78
N ASN A 183 -20.85 1.65 10.53
CA ASN A 183 -21.00 1.94 11.95
C ASN A 183 -19.70 1.55 12.69
N LEU A 184 -18.82 2.53 12.96
CA LEU A 184 -17.54 2.32 13.67
C LEU A 184 -17.72 1.98 15.16
N GLU A 185 -18.94 2.08 15.71
CA GLU A 185 -19.25 1.57 17.04
C GLU A 185 -19.30 0.03 17.05
N ASP A 186 -19.54 -0.59 15.88
CA ASP A 186 -19.44 -2.05 15.72
C ASP A 186 -17.96 -2.48 15.73
N PRO A 187 -17.56 -3.43 16.60
CA PRO A 187 -16.17 -3.88 16.73
C PRO A 187 -15.60 -4.48 15.44
N PHE A 188 -16.41 -5.16 14.64
CA PHE A 188 -16.01 -5.76 13.36
C PHE A 188 -15.67 -4.66 12.35
N ASN A 189 -16.56 -3.69 12.17
CA ASN A 189 -16.35 -2.57 11.26
C ASN A 189 -15.14 -1.71 11.67
N ALA A 190 -14.92 -1.51 12.97
CA ALA A 190 -13.75 -0.82 13.48
C ALA A 190 -12.43 -1.55 13.13
N ARG A 191 -12.43 -2.90 13.12
CA ARG A 191 -11.28 -3.70 12.70
C ARG A 191 -11.04 -3.59 11.19
N VAL A 192 -12.09 -3.68 10.38
CA VAL A 192 -12.02 -3.49 8.92
C VAL A 192 -11.41 -2.11 8.60
N ALA A 193 -11.87 -1.05 9.25
CA ALA A 193 -11.33 0.29 9.06
C ALA A 193 -9.83 0.37 9.45
N ARG A 194 -9.40 -0.32 10.51
CA ARG A 194 -7.97 -0.38 10.86
C ARG A 194 -7.14 -1.08 9.80
N ILE A 195 -7.62 -2.21 9.27
CA ILE A 195 -6.92 -2.94 8.18
C ILE A 195 -6.77 -2.03 6.97
N ALA A 196 -7.86 -1.39 6.54
CA ALA A 196 -7.85 -0.46 5.41
C ALA A 196 -6.85 0.70 5.62
N ASN A 197 -6.80 1.29 6.82
CA ASN A 197 -5.80 2.31 7.18
C ASN A 197 -4.37 1.77 7.07
N ARG A 198 -4.12 0.53 7.51
CA ARG A 198 -2.80 -0.11 7.41
C ARG A 198 -2.39 -0.38 5.97
N LEU A 199 -3.34 -0.75 5.11
CA LEU A 199 -3.09 -0.93 3.67
C LEU A 199 -2.68 0.40 3.02
N VAL A 200 -3.43 1.48 3.25
CA VAL A 200 -3.06 2.83 2.75
C VAL A 200 -1.67 3.25 3.25
N GLU A 201 -1.39 3.05 4.53
CA GLU A 201 -0.09 3.37 5.11
C GLU A 201 1.03 2.53 4.47
N SER A 202 0.76 1.26 4.17
CA SER A 202 1.71 0.38 3.48
C SER A 202 2.04 0.89 2.09
N GLU A 203 1.03 1.31 1.30
CA GLU A 203 1.22 1.90 -0.03
C GLU A 203 2.09 3.17 0.02
N GLN A 204 1.84 4.03 1.00
CA GLN A 204 2.63 5.25 1.18
C GLN A 204 4.09 4.95 1.51
N VAL A 205 4.32 4.00 2.41
CA VAL A 205 5.68 3.58 2.80
C VAL A 205 6.37 2.86 1.65
N GLU A 206 5.64 2.10 0.84
CA GLU A 206 6.17 1.44 -0.36
C GLU A 206 6.55 2.46 -1.44
N ALA A 207 5.71 3.47 -1.70
CA ALA A 207 6.04 4.56 -2.60
C ALA A 207 7.30 5.31 -2.15
N LEU A 208 7.45 5.57 -0.85
CA LEU A 208 8.68 6.13 -0.29
C LEU A 208 9.88 5.18 -0.49
N LEU A 209 9.71 3.87 -0.26
CA LEU A 209 10.77 2.88 -0.45
C LEU A 209 11.23 2.85 -1.91
N ASN A 210 10.30 2.87 -2.86
CA ASN A 210 10.56 2.90 -4.30
C ASN A 210 11.30 4.18 -4.72
N ALA A 211 11.01 5.32 -4.11
CA ALA A 211 11.70 6.59 -4.35
C ALA A 211 13.06 6.69 -3.65
N THR A 212 13.31 5.84 -2.65
CA THR A 212 14.58 5.85 -1.91
C THR A 212 15.71 5.25 -2.76
N PRO A 213 16.86 5.93 -2.93
CA PRO A 213 17.95 5.49 -3.82
C PRO A 213 18.75 4.33 -3.21
N LEU A 214 18.15 3.14 -3.13
CA LEU A 214 18.72 1.94 -2.55
C LEU A 214 19.56 1.11 -3.54
N GLY A 215 19.34 1.28 -4.84
CA GLY A 215 20.08 0.56 -5.88
C GLY A 215 21.55 0.97 -5.98
N LEU A 216 22.35 0.14 -6.62
CA LEU A 216 23.71 0.50 -7.00
C LEU A 216 23.67 1.48 -8.18
N PRO A 217 24.49 2.57 -8.18
CA PRO A 217 24.53 3.54 -9.28
C PRO A 217 25.38 3.07 -10.47
N ILE A 218 25.81 1.81 -10.50
CA ILE A 218 26.70 1.21 -11.52
C ILE A 218 26.18 -0.18 -11.87
N ASP A 219 26.07 -0.44 -13.16
CA ASP A 219 25.84 -1.77 -13.69
C ASP A 219 27.18 -2.42 -14.12
N GLY A 220 27.46 -3.60 -13.56
CA GLY A 220 28.66 -4.38 -13.82
C GLY A 220 29.75 -4.28 -12.74
N PRO A 221 30.96 -4.81 -13.00
CA PRO A 221 32.04 -4.91 -12.01
C PRO A 221 32.65 -3.54 -11.71
N PHE A 222 32.81 -3.24 -10.43
CA PHE A 222 33.43 -2.03 -9.92
C PHE A 222 34.28 -2.28 -8.67
N ARG A 223 35.04 -1.25 -8.27
CA ARG A 223 35.78 -1.21 -7.01
C ARG A 223 35.46 0.11 -6.30
N GLU A 224 35.14 0.05 -5.02
CA GLU A 224 35.04 1.23 -4.17
C GLU A 224 36.43 1.84 -3.95
N THR A 225 36.55 3.14 -4.12
CA THR A 225 37.85 3.85 -4.06
C THR A 225 37.89 4.90 -2.98
N SER A 226 36.76 5.51 -2.63
CA SER A 226 36.70 6.51 -1.57
C SER A 226 35.35 6.56 -0.90
N ARG A 227 35.34 6.70 0.41
CA ARG A 227 34.13 6.78 1.23
C ARG A 227 33.67 8.22 1.41
N TYR A 228 32.43 8.39 1.79
CA TYR A 228 31.86 9.64 2.31
C TYR A 228 32.59 10.08 3.58
N GLY A 229 32.67 11.42 3.81
CA GLY A 229 33.18 11.98 5.06
C GLY A 229 34.50 12.74 4.94
N ALA A 230 35.08 13.08 6.08
CA ALA A 230 36.29 13.88 6.15
C ALA A 230 37.52 13.09 5.66
N ARG A 231 38.27 13.64 4.69
CA ARG A 231 39.50 13.04 4.15
C ARG A 231 40.49 14.12 3.70
N ILE A 232 41.75 13.73 3.47
CA ILE A 232 42.74 14.62 2.86
C ILE A 232 42.39 14.79 1.36
N ASP A 233 42.16 16.00 0.93
CA ASP A 233 41.96 16.35 -0.48
C ASP A 233 43.26 16.06 -1.27
N PRO A 234 43.20 15.21 -2.33
CA PRO A 234 44.38 14.81 -3.09
C PRO A 234 45.07 15.97 -3.82
N PHE A 235 44.36 17.08 -4.08
CA PHE A 235 44.88 18.25 -4.79
C PHE A 235 45.46 19.32 -3.88
N THR A 236 44.74 19.67 -2.79
CA THR A 236 45.15 20.74 -1.85
C THR A 236 45.94 20.23 -0.68
N ARG A 237 45.96 18.90 -0.41
CA ARG A 237 46.56 18.26 0.75
C ARG A 237 45.98 18.73 2.09
N ARG A 238 44.83 19.34 2.11
CA ARG A 238 44.11 19.79 3.30
C ARG A 238 42.95 18.85 3.64
N LEU A 239 42.54 18.88 4.89
CA LEU A 239 41.34 18.18 5.34
C LEU A 239 40.12 18.80 4.63
N ALA A 240 39.30 17.97 4.01
CA ALA A 240 38.08 18.39 3.29
C ALA A 240 36.99 17.34 3.48
N MET A 241 35.75 17.78 3.39
CA MET A 241 34.59 16.90 3.37
C MET A 241 34.40 16.32 1.96
N HIS A 242 34.33 15.00 1.87
CA HIS A 242 33.91 14.29 0.66
C HIS A 242 32.41 14.03 0.75
N ALA A 243 31.64 14.70 -0.10
CA ALA A 243 30.17 14.72 -0.04
C ALA A 243 29.50 13.47 -0.65
N GLY A 244 30.28 12.52 -1.12
CA GLY A 244 29.79 11.33 -1.79
C GLY A 244 30.67 10.11 -1.61
N LYS A 245 30.43 9.10 -2.43
CA LYS A 245 31.20 7.86 -2.50
C LYS A 245 31.76 7.69 -3.91
N ASP A 246 33.05 7.29 -4.01
CA ASP A 246 33.72 7.13 -5.28
C ASP A 246 33.84 5.64 -5.66
N PHE A 247 33.50 5.34 -6.90
CA PHE A 247 33.54 4.00 -7.50
C PHE A 247 34.38 4.01 -8.77
N ALA A 248 35.35 3.12 -8.90
CA ALA A 248 36.17 2.96 -10.10
C ALA A 248 35.78 1.72 -10.89
N ALA A 249 35.66 1.89 -12.20
CA ALA A 249 35.46 0.82 -13.18
C ALA A 249 36.15 1.21 -14.50
N PHE A 250 35.90 0.45 -15.58
CA PHE A 250 36.42 0.80 -16.88
C PHE A 250 35.75 2.09 -17.42
N ARG A 251 36.46 2.77 -18.32
CA ARG A 251 35.91 3.97 -18.96
C ARG A 251 34.63 3.64 -19.71
N ASN A 252 33.61 4.49 -19.55
CA ASN A 252 32.26 4.32 -20.09
C ASN A 252 31.47 3.14 -19.49
N ALA A 253 31.87 2.62 -18.31
CA ALA A 253 31.05 1.69 -17.54
C ALA A 253 29.66 2.29 -17.31
N PRO A 254 28.57 1.52 -17.44
CA PRO A 254 27.22 2.04 -17.31
C PRO A 254 26.96 2.64 -15.92
N ILE A 255 26.53 3.88 -15.90
CA ILE A 255 26.02 4.54 -14.71
C ILE A 255 24.50 4.55 -14.81
N VAL A 256 23.84 4.06 -13.75
CA VAL A 256 22.40 3.79 -13.74
C VAL A 256 21.70 4.49 -12.57
N ALA A 257 20.39 4.72 -12.70
CA ALA A 257 19.58 5.28 -11.66
C ALA A 257 19.30 4.22 -10.57
N PRO A 258 19.55 4.50 -9.28
CA PRO A 258 19.31 3.58 -8.17
C PRO A 258 17.85 3.57 -7.67
N ALA A 259 17.01 4.42 -8.20
CA ALA A 259 15.57 4.54 -7.97
C ALA A 259 14.92 5.29 -9.15
N PRO A 260 13.61 5.18 -9.36
CA PRO A 260 12.88 6.01 -10.31
C PRO A 260 13.00 7.50 -9.95
N GLY A 261 12.84 8.39 -10.94
CA GLY A 261 12.88 9.83 -10.67
C GLY A 261 12.90 10.66 -11.94
N ARG A 262 13.07 11.96 -11.77
CA ARG A 262 13.17 12.93 -12.87
C ARG A 262 14.54 13.59 -12.90
N VAL A 263 15.13 13.66 -14.09
CA VAL A 263 16.42 14.35 -14.30
C VAL A 263 16.24 15.85 -14.13
N VAL A 264 16.79 16.41 -13.06
CA VAL A 264 16.73 17.87 -12.77
C VAL A 264 17.94 18.61 -13.30
N TYR A 265 19.03 17.90 -13.59
CA TYR A 265 20.24 18.48 -14.21
C TYR A 265 20.98 17.46 -15.06
N ALA A 266 21.40 17.88 -16.26
CA ALA A 266 22.26 17.10 -17.15
C ALA A 266 23.19 18.08 -17.90
N GLY A 267 24.50 18.08 -17.58
CA GLY A 267 25.41 19.06 -18.15
C GLY A 267 26.78 19.13 -17.47
N TRP A 268 27.51 20.23 -17.69
CA TRP A 268 28.82 20.48 -17.10
C TRP A 268 28.70 21.31 -15.82
N ARG A 269 29.24 20.79 -14.70
CA ARG A 269 29.28 21.48 -13.39
C ARG A 269 30.72 21.65 -12.93
N ALA A 270 31.07 22.85 -12.45
CA ALA A 270 32.40 23.14 -11.94
C ALA A 270 32.79 22.16 -10.83
N GLY A 271 34.01 21.61 -10.91
CA GLY A 271 34.50 20.58 -10.00
C GLY A 271 34.04 19.16 -10.37
N TYR A 272 32.79 18.95 -10.71
CA TYR A 272 32.21 17.63 -11.01
C TYR A 272 32.36 17.18 -12.48
N GLY A 273 32.66 18.11 -13.41
CA GLY A 273 32.72 17.78 -14.82
C GLY A 273 31.33 17.54 -15.42
N ARG A 274 31.18 16.53 -16.29
CA ARG A 274 29.87 16.10 -16.79
C ARG A 274 29.10 15.45 -15.64
N THR A 275 27.90 15.95 -15.40
CA THR A 275 27.10 15.64 -14.22
C THR A 275 25.65 15.41 -14.60
N VAL A 276 25.03 14.42 -13.99
CA VAL A 276 23.58 14.22 -13.95
C VAL A 276 23.10 14.35 -12.50
N GLU A 277 21.94 14.94 -12.31
CA GLU A 277 21.20 14.92 -11.03
C GLU A 277 19.77 14.42 -11.28
N VAL A 278 19.32 13.49 -10.45
CA VAL A 278 17.98 12.92 -10.49
C VAL A 278 17.28 13.26 -9.19
N ASP A 279 16.07 13.77 -9.27
CA ASP A 279 15.15 13.97 -8.14
C ASP A 279 14.22 12.76 -8.09
N HIS A 280 14.13 12.12 -6.92
CA HIS A 280 13.33 10.90 -6.72
C HIS A 280 12.01 11.17 -5.97
N GLY A 281 11.76 12.43 -5.57
CA GLY A 281 10.68 12.77 -4.65
C GLY A 281 11.07 12.52 -3.20
N TYR A 282 10.13 12.74 -2.31
CA TYR A 282 10.30 12.56 -0.86
C TYR A 282 11.56 13.23 -0.28
N GLY A 283 12.03 14.32 -0.92
CA GLY A 283 13.24 15.02 -0.54
C GLY A 283 14.56 14.37 -0.98
N PHE A 284 14.52 13.25 -1.71
CA PHE A 284 15.70 12.56 -2.20
C PHE A 284 16.16 13.09 -3.55
N ARG A 285 17.47 13.26 -3.67
CA ARG A 285 18.15 13.58 -4.93
C ARG A 285 19.48 12.82 -5.00
N THR A 286 19.83 12.33 -6.21
CA THR A 286 21.15 11.75 -6.46
C THR A 286 21.94 12.55 -7.47
N ARG A 287 23.27 12.55 -7.34
CA ARG A 287 24.20 13.21 -8.26
C ARG A 287 25.29 12.25 -8.72
N TYR A 288 25.60 12.34 -10.00
CA TYR A 288 26.59 11.52 -10.69
C TYR A 288 27.61 12.42 -11.37
N GLY A 289 28.84 12.46 -10.85
CA GLY A 289 29.92 13.33 -11.32
C GLY A 289 30.96 12.59 -12.15
N HIS A 290 31.83 13.36 -12.80
CA HIS A 290 32.99 12.94 -13.61
C HIS A 290 32.65 12.04 -14.83
N LEU A 291 31.41 12.12 -15.32
CA LEU A 291 30.93 11.29 -16.41
C LEU A 291 31.73 11.47 -17.71
N HIS A 292 31.87 10.41 -18.49
CA HIS A 292 32.40 10.42 -19.85
C HIS A 292 31.31 10.86 -20.84
N SER A 293 30.11 10.28 -20.73
CA SER A 293 28.93 10.61 -21.54
C SER A 293 27.74 10.85 -20.64
N ILE A 294 26.77 11.60 -21.13
CA ILE A 294 25.44 11.79 -20.55
C ILE A 294 24.45 11.30 -21.60
N ASP A 295 23.59 10.36 -21.21
CA ASP A 295 22.66 9.68 -22.10
C ASP A 295 21.20 10.14 -21.88
N VAL A 296 20.97 11.05 -20.94
CA VAL A 296 19.67 11.64 -20.53
C VAL A 296 19.68 13.16 -20.61
N ARG A 297 18.50 13.78 -20.58
CA ARG A 297 18.32 15.24 -20.59
C ARG A 297 17.55 15.69 -19.38
N ARG A 298 17.67 16.97 -19.02
CA ARG A 298 16.82 17.57 -18.00
C ARG A 298 15.35 17.48 -18.39
N GLY A 299 14.51 17.01 -17.47
CA GLY A 299 13.09 16.77 -17.64
C GLY A 299 12.74 15.31 -18.01
N ASP A 300 13.73 14.48 -18.36
CA ASP A 300 13.46 13.05 -18.62
C ASP A 300 13.09 12.35 -17.31
N ASP A 301 12.05 11.53 -17.34
CA ASP A 301 11.76 10.55 -16.30
C ASP A 301 12.65 9.33 -16.50
N VAL A 302 13.15 8.77 -15.40
CA VAL A 302 14.04 7.62 -15.39
C VAL A 302 13.52 6.53 -14.46
N GLU A 303 13.68 5.29 -14.86
CA GLU A 303 13.32 4.10 -14.10
C GLU A 303 14.51 3.57 -13.30
N LEU A 304 14.25 2.71 -12.31
CA LEU A 304 15.28 1.95 -11.60
C LEU A 304 16.13 1.17 -12.61
N GLY A 305 17.48 1.29 -12.50
CA GLY A 305 18.41 0.62 -13.40
C GLY A 305 18.57 1.27 -14.79
N GLN A 306 17.81 2.33 -15.09
CA GLN A 306 17.94 3.04 -16.37
C GLN A 306 19.31 3.72 -16.47
N ARG A 307 19.94 3.56 -17.63
CA ARG A 307 21.25 4.15 -17.91
C ARG A 307 21.17 5.68 -18.01
N LEU A 308 22.02 6.37 -17.23
CA LEU A 308 22.14 7.83 -17.17
C LEU A 308 23.32 8.34 -18.00
N GLY A 309 24.36 7.51 -18.16
CA GLY A 309 25.58 7.86 -18.86
C GLY A 309 26.69 6.84 -18.68
N GLY A 310 27.91 7.24 -18.97
CA GLY A 310 29.10 6.41 -18.81
C GLY A 310 30.14 7.01 -17.87
N MET A 311 30.81 6.15 -17.09
CA MET A 311 31.86 6.53 -16.16
C MET A 311 33.04 7.21 -16.88
N GLY A 312 33.59 8.27 -16.32
CA GLY A 312 34.70 9.01 -16.89
C GLY A 312 35.69 9.59 -15.89
N SER A 313 36.33 10.69 -16.30
CA SER A 313 37.31 11.42 -15.51
C SER A 313 37.26 12.91 -15.87
N THR A 314 36.07 13.46 -16.07
CA THR A 314 35.89 14.89 -16.42
C THR A 314 35.85 15.75 -15.18
N GLY A 315 36.19 17.04 -15.34
CA GLY A 315 36.26 17.98 -14.19
C GLY A 315 37.48 17.74 -13.32
N ARG A 316 37.33 17.89 -12.00
CA ARG A 316 38.42 17.73 -11.01
C ARG A 316 38.51 16.25 -10.58
N SER A 317 39.18 15.45 -11.39
CA SER A 317 39.32 14.00 -11.21
C SER A 317 40.76 13.56 -11.40
N THR A 318 41.21 12.58 -10.64
CA THR A 318 42.58 12.00 -10.73
C THR A 318 42.62 10.74 -11.59
N GLY A 319 41.50 10.19 -12.03
CA GLY A 319 41.39 8.96 -12.80
C GLY A 319 39.94 8.59 -13.07
N THR A 320 39.69 7.57 -13.86
CA THR A 320 38.35 7.12 -14.20
C THR A 320 37.61 6.60 -12.96
N HIS A 321 36.56 7.32 -12.55
CA HIS A 321 35.67 6.94 -11.45
C HIS A 321 34.32 7.66 -11.57
N LEU A 322 33.32 7.13 -10.89
CA LEU A 322 32.06 7.80 -10.58
C LEU A 322 32.20 8.46 -9.21
N HIS A 323 31.87 9.74 -9.10
CA HIS A 323 31.57 10.39 -7.85
C HIS A 323 30.05 10.41 -7.66
N TYR A 324 29.54 9.71 -6.63
CA TYR A 324 28.13 9.50 -6.36
C TYR A 324 27.72 10.13 -5.03
N GLU A 325 26.72 10.99 -5.07
CA GLU A 325 26.15 11.64 -3.88
C GLU A 325 24.67 11.28 -3.74
N ILE A 326 24.24 11.09 -2.50
CA ILE A 326 22.82 11.10 -2.12
C ILE A 326 22.55 12.34 -1.28
N TRP A 327 21.46 13.00 -1.58
CA TRP A 327 20.99 14.18 -0.86
C TRP A 327 19.61 13.89 -0.29
N PHE A 328 19.38 14.31 0.92
CA PHE A 328 18.06 14.30 1.56
C PHE A 328 17.77 15.69 2.10
N ARG A 329 16.67 16.31 1.66
CA ARG A 329 16.24 17.68 2.03
C ARG A 329 17.33 18.75 1.83
N GLY A 330 18.13 18.58 0.80
CA GLY A 330 19.22 19.50 0.46
C GLY A 330 20.53 19.29 1.22
N GLU A 331 20.61 18.29 2.09
CA GLU A 331 21.82 17.91 2.82
C GLU A 331 22.43 16.63 2.25
N HIS A 332 23.76 16.53 2.21
CA HIS A 332 24.46 15.31 1.80
C HIS A 332 24.34 14.25 2.89
N ILE A 333 24.05 13.04 2.49
CA ILE A 333 24.00 11.87 3.38
C ILE A 333 24.97 10.79 2.90
N ASP A 334 25.39 9.88 3.80
CA ASP A 334 26.31 8.80 3.46
C ASP A 334 25.64 7.77 2.57
N PRO A 335 26.09 7.56 1.31
CA PRO A 335 25.49 6.58 0.40
C PRO A 335 25.66 5.12 0.87
N GLU A 336 26.58 4.83 1.78
CA GLU A 336 26.91 3.47 2.24
C GLU A 336 25.70 2.79 2.87
N ASP A 337 24.96 3.50 3.73
CA ASP A 337 23.81 2.93 4.44
C ASP A 337 22.66 2.60 3.50
N TYR A 338 22.46 3.43 2.48
CA TYR A 338 21.44 3.24 1.44
C TYR A 338 21.77 2.06 0.53
N ILE A 339 23.00 2.00 0.01
CA ILE A 339 23.48 0.89 -0.82
C ILE A 339 23.44 -0.44 -0.04
N ARG A 340 23.78 -0.41 1.26
CA ARG A 340 23.69 -1.59 2.12
C ARG A 340 22.25 -2.05 2.33
N ALA A 341 21.32 -1.13 2.57
CA ALA A 341 19.90 -1.43 2.72
C ALA A 341 19.32 -2.05 1.45
N GLY A 342 19.74 -1.58 0.26
CA GLY A 342 19.29 -2.10 -1.02
C GLY A 342 19.57 -3.58 -1.25
N ARG A 343 20.57 -4.17 -0.58
CA ARG A 343 20.83 -5.63 -0.65
C ARG A 343 19.73 -6.51 -0.05
N TYR A 344 18.80 -5.90 0.67
CA TYR A 344 17.66 -6.60 1.28
C TYR A 344 16.36 -6.41 0.47
N VAL A 345 16.41 -5.60 -0.60
CA VAL A 345 15.24 -5.28 -1.45
C VAL A 345 15.37 -5.90 -2.83
N HIS A 346 16.61 -6.10 -3.31
CA HIS A 346 16.93 -6.56 -4.69
C HIS A 346 17.65 -7.88 -4.72
#